data_8a9612a89f828d2a8ef22a7a5e203ae0
#
_entry.id   8a9612a89f828d2a8ef22a7a5e203ae0
#
_cell.length_a   1.000
_cell.length_b   1.000
_cell.length_c   1.000
_cell.angle_alpha   90.00
_cell.angle_beta   90.00
_cell.angle_gamma   90.00
#
_symmetry.space_group_name_H-M   'P 1'
#
loop_
_entity.id
_entity.type
_entity.pdbx_description
1 polymer ?
#
loop_
_entity_poly.entity_id
_entity_poly.type
_entity_poly.pdbx_seq_one_letter_code
_entity_poly.pdbx_strand_id
1 'polypeptide(L)'
;MKLAYYLPSQVIGNEYFSALANSDEYSCEQIYKKSGIRYRHKAADDELTSDLATKAALNLINEYDIDPASIDMLLLCTQSPEYLQPATIYLLHHKLNLPKTTNAMEINIACSGYAHGLLIAKSLINSKSVKRALLCTADLCYKMFENSDLSQRILFGDGASATLIDDSNAHKIAQIICGTDGSGYFSMYKKYGGYAYPSHSSQNSLNMNGPEIFLFTIREIPNLVKQTLKANNLNLDDIDYFVFHQANLLILQAIAKSLKLDNSKVIYDIENVGNTSSSSIPIALKRALNNNTIKPGHKVLIAGFGIGLAWSATIITI
;
A
#
# COMPACT_ATOMS: atom_id res chain seq x y z
N MET A 1 11.77 5.12 -12.28
CA MET A 1 10.58 4.25 -12.27
C MET A 1 9.35 5.08 -12.65
N LYS A 2 8.47 4.58 -13.53
CA LYS A 2 7.23 5.29 -13.90
C LYS A 2 6.16 4.92 -12.88
N LEU A 3 5.69 5.92 -12.13
CA LEU A 3 4.79 5.75 -10.99
C LEU A 3 3.88 6.96 -10.85
N ALA A 4 2.59 6.74 -10.65
CA ALA A 4 1.60 7.76 -10.32
C ALA A 4 0.66 7.26 -9.21
N TYR A 5 -0.12 8.17 -8.66
CA TYR A 5 -1.11 7.85 -7.64
C TYR A 5 -2.38 8.68 -7.81
N TYR A 6 -3.42 8.28 -7.12
CA TYR A 6 -4.64 9.05 -6.93
C TYR A 6 -5.03 9.04 -5.45
N LEU A 7 -5.38 10.20 -4.94
CA LEU A 7 -6.02 10.38 -3.63
C LEU A 7 -7.40 11.03 -3.87
N PRO A 8 -8.48 10.48 -3.28
CA PRO A 8 -9.80 11.08 -3.36
C PRO A 8 -9.81 12.54 -2.89
N SER A 9 -10.70 13.35 -3.45
CA SER A 9 -10.75 14.80 -3.17
C SER A 9 -11.27 15.14 -1.78
N GLN A 10 -12.13 14.29 -1.19
CA GLN A 10 -12.65 14.52 0.16
C GLN A 10 -11.55 14.26 1.20
N VAL A 11 -11.27 15.26 2.02
CA VAL A 11 -10.29 15.20 3.10
C VAL A 11 -11.00 15.25 4.44
N ILE A 12 -10.67 14.31 5.34
CA ILE A 12 -11.19 14.22 6.69
C ILE A 12 -10.08 14.58 7.67
N GLY A 13 -10.26 15.66 8.42
CA GLY A 13 -9.35 16.09 9.48
C GLY A 13 -9.66 15.44 10.84
N ASN A 14 -8.77 15.60 11.80
CA ASN A 14 -8.96 15.10 13.15
C ASN A 14 -10.13 15.77 13.87
N GLU A 15 -10.50 16.99 13.46
CA GLU A 15 -11.63 17.76 13.97
C GLU A 15 -12.96 17.00 13.83
N TYR A 16 -13.11 16.26 12.71
CA TYR A 16 -14.29 15.43 12.47
C TYR A 16 -14.45 14.36 13.55
N PHE A 17 -13.36 13.65 13.89
CA PHE A 17 -13.40 12.58 14.89
C PHE A 17 -13.51 13.12 16.30
N SER A 18 -12.87 14.26 16.58
CA SER A 18 -12.97 14.95 17.87
C SER A 18 -14.41 15.39 18.16
N ALA A 19 -15.10 15.96 17.16
CA ALA A 19 -16.49 16.35 17.27
C ALA A 19 -17.44 15.14 17.42
N LEU A 20 -17.15 14.04 16.71
CA LEU A 20 -17.98 12.84 16.73
C LEU A 20 -17.87 12.08 18.07
N ALA A 21 -16.65 11.97 18.62
CA ALA A 21 -16.39 11.23 19.86
C ALA A 21 -16.85 12.01 21.11
N ASN A 22 -16.82 13.34 21.05
CA ASN A 22 -17.07 14.24 22.19
C ASN A 22 -16.32 13.79 23.46
N SER A 23 -15.04 13.49 23.33
CA SER A 23 -14.19 12.89 24.37
C SER A 23 -12.76 13.37 24.21
N ASP A 24 -12.07 13.64 25.32
CA ASP A 24 -10.66 14.07 25.35
C ASP A 24 -9.72 13.04 24.72
N GLU A 25 -10.08 11.76 24.79
CA GLU A 25 -9.29 10.67 24.19
C GLU A 25 -9.14 10.83 22.67
N TYR A 26 -10.14 11.42 22.01
CA TYR A 26 -10.18 11.70 20.57
C TYR A 26 -10.01 13.18 20.26
N SER A 27 -9.40 13.97 21.14
CA SER A 27 -8.98 15.33 20.75
C SER A 27 -7.99 15.29 19.58
N CYS A 28 -7.98 16.34 18.76
CA CYS A 28 -7.08 16.43 17.60
C CYS A 28 -5.62 16.13 17.96
N GLU A 29 -5.17 16.62 19.12
CA GLU A 29 -3.82 16.39 19.62
C GLU A 29 -3.58 14.93 20.00
N GLN A 30 -4.53 14.28 20.69
CA GLN A 30 -4.40 12.88 21.08
C GLN A 30 -4.42 11.94 19.87
N ILE A 31 -5.26 12.21 18.88
CA ILE A 31 -5.29 11.46 17.61
C ILE A 31 -3.92 11.60 16.92
N TYR A 32 -3.41 12.82 16.79
CA TYR A 32 -2.10 13.04 16.17
C TYR A 32 -0.97 12.37 16.94
N LYS A 33 -0.95 12.49 18.25
CA LYS A 33 0.06 11.85 19.10
C LYS A 33 0.07 10.33 18.97
N LYS A 34 -1.10 9.69 18.85
CA LYS A 34 -1.25 8.23 18.71
C LYS A 34 -0.93 7.74 17.30
N SER A 35 -1.26 8.50 16.27
CA SER A 35 -1.23 8.03 14.87
C SER A 35 -0.15 8.72 14.01
N GLY A 36 0.18 9.97 14.30
CA GLY A 36 0.94 10.85 13.41
C GLY A 36 0.14 11.39 12.23
N ILE A 37 -1.20 11.24 12.24
CA ILE A 37 -2.10 11.59 11.14
C ILE A 37 -2.91 12.83 11.51
N ARG A 38 -2.92 13.84 10.63
CA ARG A 38 -3.82 15.01 10.70
C ARG A 38 -4.99 14.87 9.75
N TYR A 39 -4.70 14.42 8.53
CA TYR A 39 -5.69 14.31 7.45
C TYR A 39 -5.63 12.94 6.79
N ARG A 40 -6.78 12.47 6.30
CA ARG A 40 -6.92 11.29 5.47
C ARG A 40 -7.90 11.56 4.35
N HIS A 41 -7.69 10.90 3.21
CA HIS A 41 -8.55 11.00 2.05
C HIS A 41 -9.66 9.96 2.13
N LYS A 42 -10.87 10.35 1.74
CA LYS A 42 -12.05 9.48 1.68
C LYS A 42 -12.62 9.50 0.27
N ALA A 43 -12.87 8.34 -0.29
CA ALA A 43 -13.58 8.19 -1.56
C ALA A 43 -15.04 8.66 -1.40
N ALA A 44 -15.60 9.26 -2.44
CA ALA A 44 -17.02 9.57 -2.51
C ALA A 44 -17.86 8.28 -2.35
N ASP A 45 -19.13 8.44 -1.97
CA ASP A 45 -19.95 7.26 -1.62
C ASP A 45 -20.18 6.34 -2.81
N ASP A 46 -20.22 6.88 -4.02
CA ASP A 46 -20.35 6.18 -5.30
C ASP A 46 -18.99 5.78 -5.92
N GLU A 47 -17.86 6.21 -5.34
CA GLU A 47 -16.53 5.91 -5.85
C GLU A 47 -16.05 4.56 -5.31
N LEU A 48 -15.68 3.65 -6.22
CA LEU A 48 -15.31 2.27 -5.92
C LEU A 48 -13.81 2.01 -6.17
N THR A 49 -13.34 0.85 -5.78
CA THR A 49 -11.92 0.45 -5.89
C THR A 49 -11.40 0.55 -7.33
N SER A 50 -12.20 0.09 -8.31
CA SER A 50 -11.80 0.20 -9.72
C SER A 50 -11.73 1.65 -10.21
N ASP A 51 -12.53 2.56 -9.63
CA ASP A 51 -12.48 3.99 -9.99
C ASP A 51 -11.17 4.62 -9.51
N LEU A 52 -10.77 4.34 -8.26
CA LEU A 52 -9.50 4.82 -7.73
C LEU A 52 -8.32 4.30 -8.55
N ALA A 53 -8.31 2.98 -8.82
CA ALA A 53 -7.27 2.35 -9.63
C ALA A 53 -7.22 2.91 -11.06
N THR A 54 -8.39 3.15 -11.69
CA THR A 54 -8.49 3.76 -13.02
C THR A 54 -7.88 5.16 -13.03
N LYS A 55 -8.22 6.00 -12.06
CA LYS A 55 -7.68 7.36 -11.96
C LYS A 55 -6.16 7.36 -11.76
N ALA A 56 -5.63 6.48 -10.90
CA ALA A 56 -4.19 6.33 -10.72
C ALA A 56 -3.49 5.85 -12.01
N ALA A 57 -4.09 4.88 -12.72
CA ALA A 57 -3.57 4.37 -13.98
C ALA A 57 -3.61 5.42 -15.09
N LEU A 58 -4.69 6.18 -15.22
CA LEU A 58 -4.80 7.29 -16.18
C LEU A 58 -3.80 8.41 -15.87
N ASN A 59 -3.57 8.74 -14.59
CA ASN A 59 -2.53 9.68 -14.22
C ASN A 59 -1.15 9.20 -14.69
N LEU A 60 -0.84 7.91 -14.53
CA LEU A 60 0.41 7.32 -15.01
C LEU A 60 0.51 7.38 -16.55
N ILE A 61 -0.55 6.95 -17.23
CA ILE A 61 -0.62 6.90 -18.70
C ILE A 61 -0.37 8.30 -19.28
N ASN A 62 -1.05 9.31 -18.72
CA ASN A 62 -0.94 10.69 -19.19
C ASN A 62 0.42 11.32 -18.84
N GLU A 63 0.95 11.09 -17.61
CA GLU A 63 2.23 11.69 -17.19
C GLU A 63 3.41 11.17 -18.00
N TYR A 64 3.37 9.92 -18.45
CA TYR A 64 4.50 9.26 -19.12
C TYR A 64 4.22 8.91 -20.58
N ASP A 65 3.14 9.39 -21.16
CA ASP A 65 2.72 9.14 -22.56
C ASP A 65 2.76 7.64 -22.91
N ILE A 66 2.04 6.83 -22.10
CA ILE A 66 2.02 5.39 -22.28
C ILE A 66 0.87 4.99 -23.19
N ASP A 67 1.15 4.25 -24.26
CA ASP A 67 0.13 3.60 -25.06
C ASP A 67 -0.51 2.44 -24.29
N PRO A 68 -1.81 2.50 -23.94
CA PRO A 68 -2.51 1.40 -23.26
C PRO A 68 -2.45 0.09 -24.03
N ALA A 69 -2.39 0.13 -25.37
CA ALA A 69 -2.29 -1.08 -26.21
C ALA A 69 -0.95 -1.82 -26.05
N SER A 70 0.03 -1.17 -25.44
CA SER A 70 1.35 -1.77 -25.17
C SER A 70 1.41 -2.55 -23.85
N ILE A 71 0.32 -2.59 -23.07
CA ILE A 71 0.29 -3.26 -21.76
C ILE A 71 -0.11 -4.72 -21.96
N ASP A 72 0.81 -5.64 -21.65
CA ASP A 72 0.59 -7.09 -21.79
C ASP A 72 -0.02 -7.71 -20.52
N MET A 73 0.25 -7.10 -19.35
CA MET A 73 -0.19 -7.60 -18.05
C MET A 73 -0.75 -6.46 -17.20
N LEU A 74 -1.95 -6.66 -16.67
CA LEU A 74 -2.55 -5.85 -15.63
C LEU A 74 -2.53 -6.62 -14.32
N LEU A 75 -2.00 -6.00 -13.26
CA LEU A 75 -2.03 -6.51 -11.90
C LEU A 75 -2.79 -5.52 -11.03
N LEU A 76 -3.69 -6.01 -10.19
CA LEU A 76 -4.38 -5.20 -9.17
C LEU A 76 -4.15 -5.84 -7.80
N CYS A 77 -3.55 -5.10 -6.88
CA CYS A 77 -3.53 -5.46 -5.47
C CYS A 77 -4.63 -4.69 -4.74
N THR A 78 -5.59 -5.42 -4.17
CA THR A 78 -6.68 -4.85 -3.37
C THR A 78 -7.17 -5.84 -2.31
N GLN A 79 -7.64 -5.31 -1.18
CA GLN A 79 -8.39 -6.02 -0.15
C GLN A 79 -9.85 -5.52 -0.04
N SER A 80 -10.23 -4.61 -0.92
CA SER A 80 -11.59 -4.05 -1.01
C SER A 80 -12.23 -4.35 -2.38
N PRO A 81 -12.39 -5.64 -2.77
CA PRO A 81 -13.01 -5.99 -4.03
C PRO A 81 -14.46 -5.51 -4.08
N GLU A 82 -14.93 -5.11 -5.27
CA GLU A 82 -16.30 -4.62 -5.45
C GLU A 82 -17.33 -5.73 -5.39
N TYR A 83 -16.98 -6.92 -5.87
CA TYR A 83 -17.80 -8.12 -5.87
C TYR A 83 -16.96 -9.31 -5.40
N LEU A 84 -17.63 -10.35 -4.87
CA LEU A 84 -16.98 -11.63 -4.65
C LEU A 84 -16.56 -12.27 -5.99
N GLN A 85 -17.38 -12.08 -7.03
CA GLN A 85 -17.17 -12.52 -8.41
C GLN A 85 -17.99 -11.62 -9.35
N PRO A 86 -17.42 -11.17 -10.47
CA PRO A 86 -16.03 -11.35 -10.88
C PRO A 86 -15.07 -10.50 -10.05
N ALA A 87 -13.76 -10.79 -10.14
CA ALA A 87 -12.70 -9.97 -9.52
C ALA A 87 -12.72 -8.53 -10.06
N THR A 88 -12.41 -7.56 -9.22
CA THR A 88 -12.45 -6.12 -9.55
C THR A 88 -11.53 -5.75 -10.71
N ILE A 89 -10.48 -6.52 -10.93
CA ILE A 89 -9.55 -6.28 -12.02
C ILE A 89 -10.18 -6.31 -13.41
N TYR A 90 -11.25 -7.08 -13.61
CA TYR A 90 -11.95 -7.12 -14.90
C TYR A 90 -12.70 -5.82 -15.18
N LEU A 91 -13.23 -5.17 -14.13
CA LEU A 91 -13.79 -3.82 -14.25
C LEU A 91 -12.69 -2.80 -14.58
N LEU A 92 -11.55 -2.90 -13.90
CA LEU A 92 -10.40 -2.03 -14.17
C LEU A 92 -9.90 -2.19 -15.61
N HIS A 93 -9.77 -3.44 -16.10
CA HIS A 93 -9.38 -3.74 -17.48
C HIS A 93 -10.34 -3.06 -18.47
N HIS A 94 -11.65 -3.18 -18.25
CA HIS A 94 -12.68 -2.55 -19.08
C HIS A 94 -12.61 -1.01 -19.02
N LYS A 95 -12.50 -0.42 -17.82
CA LYS A 95 -12.42 1.05 -17.64
C LYS A 95 -11.18 1.67 -18.29
N LEU A 96 -10.07 0.93 -18.34
CA LEU A 96 -8.84 1.34 -19.00
C LEU A 96 -8.84 1.06 -20.51
N ASN A 97 -9.91 0.43 -21.04
CA ASN A 97 -10.03 0.02 -22.42
C ASN A 97 -8.79 -0.74 -22.95
N LEU A 98 -8.26 -1.67 -22.12
CA LEU A 98 -7.09 -2.45 -22.50
C LEU A 98 -7.43 -3.49 -23.56
N PRO A 99 -6.45 -3.91 -24.41
CA PRO A 99 -6.64 -4.98 -25.39
C PRO A 99 -7.10 -6.29 -24.76
N LYS A 100 -7.90 -7.07 -25.47
CA LYS A 100 -8.31 -8.41 -25.01
C LYS A 100 -7.13 -9.38 -24.82
N THR A 101 -5.98 -9.06 -25.37
CA THR A 101 -4.71 -9.79 -25.20
C THR A 101 -3.98 -9.47 -23.91
N THR A 102 -4.36 -8.39 -23.21
CA THR A 102 -3.80 -8.06 -21.91
C THR A 102 -4.25 -9.08 -20.87
N ASN A 103 -3.32 -9.81 -20.29
CA ASN A 103 -3.62 -10.70 -19.16
C ASN A 103 -3.92 -9.88 -17.89
N ALA A 104 -4.83 -10.37 -17.04
CA ALA A 104 -5.27 -9.65 -15.85
C ALA A 104 -5.29 -10.58 -14.63
N MET A 105 -4.67 -10.14 -13.52
CA MET A 105 -4.60 -10.90 -12.27
C MET A 105 -4.80 -9.98 -11.07
N GLU A 106 -5.73 -10.36 -10.18
CA GLU A 106 -5.96 -9.70 -8.90
C GLU A 106 -5.25 -10.42 -7.76
N ILE A 107 -4.70 -9.65 -6.81
CA ILE A 107 -3.93 -10.16 -5.67
C ILE A 107 -4.50 -9.57 -4.40
N ASN A 108 -4.92 -10.42 -3.46
CA ASN A 108 -5.40 -9.99 -2.14
C ASN A 108 -4.32 -10.26 -1.07
N ILE A 109 -3.36 -9.34 -0.94
CA ILE A 109 -2.24 -9.41 0.04
C ILE A 109 -2.16 -8.12 0.89
N ALA A 110 -3.14 -7.25 0.81
CA ALA A 110 -3.23 -6.02 1.61
C ALA A 110 -1.91 -5.20 1.66
N CYS A 111 -1.50 -4.75 2.85
CA CYS A 111 -0.41 -3.79 3.06
C CYS A 111 0.97 -4.21 2.52
N SER A 112 1.24 -5.51 2.38
CA SER A 112 2.49 -6.00 1.77
C SER A 112 2.41 -6.13 0.25
N GLY A 113 1.24 -5.84 -0.34
CA GLY A 113 0.91 -6.16 -1.73
C GLY A 113 1.73 -5.44 -2.79
N TYR A 114 2.23 -4.23 -2.52
CA TYR A 114 3.02 -3.51 -3.53
C TYR A 114 4.30 -4.27 -3.91
N ALA A 115 5.12 -4.68 -2.93
CA ALA A 115 6.36 -5.39 -3.24
C ALA A 115 6.09 -6.82 -3.75
N HIS A 116 5.00 -7.49 -3.32
CA HIS A 116 4.56 -8.75 -3.92
C HIS A 116 4.13 -8.57 -5.39
N GLY A 117 3.41 -7.50 -5.70
CA GLY A 117 3.06 -7.16 -7.09
C GLY A 117 4.29 -6.90 -7.96
N LEU A 118 5.29 -6.21 -7.40
CA LEU A 118 6.58 -6.02 -8.07
C LEU A 118 7.31 -7.36 -8.31
N LEU A 119 7.23 -8.31 -7.35
CA LEU A 119 7.81 -9.64 -7.52
C LEU A 119 7.17 -10.38 -8.71
N ILE A 120 5.84 -10.38 -8.78
CA ILE A 120 5.11 -11.04 -9.87
C ILE A 120 5.44 -10.37 -11.21
N ALA A 121 5.32 -9.04 -11.30
CA ALA A 121 5.61 -8.29 -12.53
C ALA A 121 7.04 -8.53 -13.03
N LYS A 122 8.03 -8.38 -12.14
CA LYS A 122 9.45 -8.61 -12.46
C LYS A 122 9.70 -10.05 -12.92
N SER A 123 9.10 -11.03 -12.26
CA SER A 123 9.29 -12.45 -12.62
C SER A 123 8.75 -12.75 -14.02
N LEU A 124 7.56 -12.22 -14.35
CA LEU A 124 6.95 -12.39 -15.67
C LEU A 124 7.77 -11.69 -16.78
N ILE A 125 8.33 -10.51 -16.50
CA ILE A 125 9.20 -9.80 -17.43
C ILE A 125 10.52 -10.54 -17.61
N ASN A 126 11.17 -10.98 -16.53
CA ASN A 126 12.43 -11.71 -16.60
C ASN A 126 12.29 -13.05 -17.34
N SER A 127 11.15 -13.74 -17.20
CA SER A 127 10.85 -14.98 -17.97
C SER A 127 10.47 -14.72 -19.43
N LYS A 128 10.38 -13.44 -19.84
CA LYS A 128 9.92 -13.01 -21.17
C LYS A 128 8.47 -13.42 -21.50
N SER A 129 7.69 -13.80 -20.50
CA SER A 129 6.25 -14.09 -20.67
C SER A 129 5.44 -12.82 -20.88
N VAL A 130 5.95 -11.69 -20.40
CA VAL A 130 5.34 -10.36 -20.45
C VAL A 130 6.44 -9.35 -20.77
N LYS A 131 6.14 -8.34 -21.58
CA LYS A 131 7.07 -7.24 -21.90
C LYS A 131 6.81 -6.02 -21.03
N ARG A 132 5.54 -5.75 -20.69
CA ARG A 132 5.12 -4.56 -19.99
C ARG A 132 3.94 -4.87 -19.05
N ALA A 133 4.17 -4.69 -17.75
CA ALA A 133 3.19 -4.92 -16.69
C ALA A 133 2.76 -3.58 -16.06
N LEU A 134 1.47 -3.35 -15.96
CA LEU A 134 0.87 -2.27 -15.17
C LEU A 134 0.42 -2.85 -13.82
N LEU A 135 1.12 -2.48 -12.76
CA LEU A 135 0.77 -2.81 -11.39
C LEU A 135 -0.05 -1.67 -10.77
N CYS A 136 -1.30 -1.93 -10.46
CA CYS A 136 -2.16 -1.04 -9.69
C CYS A 136 -2.29 -1.55 -8.25
N THR A 137 -2.36 -0.63 -7.30
CA THR A 137 -2.82 -0.88 -5.93
C THR A 137 -3.98 0.06 -5.65
N ALA A 138 -5.04 -0.41 -5.00
CA ALA A 138 -6.18 0.43 -4.65
C ALA A 138 -6.96 -0.18 -3.50
N ASP A 139 -7.24 0.62 -2.48
CA ASP A 139 -8.02 0.19 -1.32
C ASP A 139 -8.96 1.29 -0.83
N LEU A 140 -10.21 0.91 -0.52
CA LEU A 140 -11.23 1.72 0.15
C LEU A 140 -11.15 1.47 1.67
N CYS A 141 -10.00 1.77 2.26
CA CYS A 141 -9.73 1.45 3.67
C CYS A 141 -10.69 2.15 4.61
N TYR A 142 -11.05 3.41 4.33
CA TYR A 142 -11.97 4.18 5.17
C TYR A 142 -13.38 3.55 5.23
N LYS A 143 -13.82 2.91 4.13
CA LYS A 143 -15.12 2.22 4.06
C LYS A 143 -15.12 0.82 4.71
N MET A 144 -13.94 0.29 5.10
CA MET A 144 -13.85 -1.04 5.74
C MET A 144 -14.33 -1.04 7.18
N PHE A 145 -14.39 0.13 7.83
CA PHE A 145 -14.73 0.28 9.24
C PHE A 145 -16.12 0.89 9.40
N GLU A 146 -16.83 0.44 10.42
CA GLU A 146 -18.10 1.04 10.79
C GLU A 146 -17.92 2.45 11.33
N ASN A 147 -18.96 3.28 11.23
CA ASN A 147 -18.93 4.66 11.70
C ASN A 147 -18.65 4.79 13.19
N SER A 148 -19.02 3.79 13.98
CA SER A 148 -18.77 3.70 15.42
C SER A 148 -17.33 3.29 15.78
N ASP A 149 -16.56 2.72 14.85
CA ASP A 149 -15.19 2.26 15.11
C ASP A 149 -14.17 3.39 14.88
N LEU A 150 -14.16 4.35 15.78
CA LEU A 150 -13.29 5.52 15.70
C LEU A 150 -11.82 5.13 15.82
N SER A 151 -11.49 4.11 16.62
CA SER A 151 -10.11 3.70 16.89
C SER A 151 -9.36 3.28 15.62
N GLN A 152 -10.08 2.73 14.64
CA GLN A 152 -9.54 2.32 13.33
C GLN A 152 -9.68 3.44 12.29
N ARG A 153 -10.83 4.10 12.24
CA ARG A 153 -11.12 5.15 11.24
C ARG A 153 -10.17 6.34 11.31
N ILE A 154 -9.62 6.64 12.49
CA ILE A 154 -8.59 7.68 12.66
C ILE A 154 -7.26 7.35 11.96
N LEU A 155 -7.04 6.07 11.59
CA LEU A 155 -5.78 5.64 10.98
C LEU A 155 -5.85 5.59 9.45
N PHE A 156 -6.96 5.15 8.89
CA PHE A 156 -7.04 4.74 7.50
C PHE A 156 -7.58 5.82 6.57
N GLY A 157 -7.02 5.87 5.37
CA GLY A 157 -7.48 6.66 4.24
C GLY A 157 -7.59 5.81 2.97
N ASP A 158 -8.31 6.31 1.98
CA ASP A 158 -8.48 5.69 0.67
C ASP A 158 -7.42 6.22 -0.30
N GLY A 159 -6.96 5.37 -1.20
CA GLY A 159 -5.99 5.77 -2.21
C GLY A 159 -5.65 4.66 -3.18
N ALA A 160 -5.05 5.04 -4.29
CA ALA A 160 -4.59 4.14 -5.33
C ALA A 160 -3.25 4.57 -5.91
N SER A 161 -2.51 3.62 -6.47
CA SER A 161 -1.32 3.88 -7.26
C SER A 161 -1.28 3.03 -8.52
N ALA A 162 -0.45 3.45 -9.47
CA ALA A 162 -0.13 2.71 -10.68
C ALA A 162 1.37 2.80 -10.96
N THR A 163 1.99 1.66 -11.27
CA THR A 163 3.42 1.53 -11.57
C THR A 163 3.60 0.74 -12.86
N LEU A 164 4.38 1.26 -13.80
CA LEU A 164 4.74 0.54 -15.01
C LEU A 164 6.10 -0.15 -14.83
N ILE A 165 6.12 -1.45 -15.05
CA ILE A 165 7.31 -2.29 -15.02
C ILE A 165 7.53 -2.87 -16.43
N ASP A 166 8.74 -2.71 -16.97
CA ASP A 166 9.15 -3.22 -18.26
C ASP A 166 10.64 -3.57 -18.25
N ASP A 167 11.18 -4.07 -19.35
CA ASP A 167 12.60 -4.44 -19.48
C ASP A 167 13.56 -3.29 -19.11
N SER A 168 13.14 -2.02 -19.34
CA SER A 168 13.98 -0.85 -19.06
C SER A 168 14.15 -0.55 -17.59
N ASN A 169 13.26 -1.05 -16.74
CA ASN A 169 13.26 -0.73 -15.31
C ASN A 169 13.16 -1.95 -14.36
N ALA A 170 12.81 -3.12 -14.86
CA ALA A 170 12.74 -4.35 -14.05
C ALA A 170 14.07 -4.69 -13.37
N HIS A 171 15.21 -4.39 -14.03
CA HIS A 171 16.55 -4.59 -13.47
C HIS A 171 16.89 -3.63 -12.33
N LYS A 172 16.20 -2.50 -12.21
CA LYS A 172 16.32 -1.53 -11.11
C LYS A 172 15.64 -1.98 -9.82
N ILE A 173 14.80 -3.00 -9.90
CA ILE A 173 14.20 -3.65 -8.75
C ILE A 173 15.12 -4.81 -8.36
N ALA A 174 15.73 -4.74 -7.19
CA ALA A 174 16.64 -5.77 -6.68
C ALA A 174 15.89 -7.07 -6.33
N GLN A 175 16.58 -8.06 -5.74
CA GLN A 175 15.92 -9.27 -5.27
C GLN A 175 14.89 -8.93 -4.19
N ILE A 176 13.68 -9.49 -4.34
CA ILE A 176 12.56 -9.27 -3.43
C ILE A 176 12.53 -10.41 -2.43
N ILE A 177 12.45 -10.07 -1.14
CA ILE A 177 12.32 -11.02 -0.04
C ILE A 177 10.91 -10.95 0.51
N CYS A 178 10.26 -12.09 0.66
CA CYS A 178 8.91 -12.21 1.20
C CYS A 178 8.88 -13.19 2.35
N GLY A 179 7.90 -13.03 3.24
CA GLY A 179 7.61 -13.97 4.31
C GLY A 179 6.12 -13.96 4.67
N THR A 180 5.69 -15.04 5.29
CA THR A 180 4.30 -15.24 5.71
C THR A 180 4.27 -16.04 7.01
N ASP A 181 3.42 -15.60 7.94
CA ASP A 181 3.07 -16.33 9.15
C ASP A 181 1.54 -16.48 9.23
N GLY A 182 1.04 -17.60 8.72
CA GLY A 182 -0.39 -17.90 8.72
C GLY A 182 -0.98 -18.14 10.11
N SER A 183 -0.15 -18.36 11.15
CA SER A 183 -0.65 -18.54 12.52
C SER A 183 -1.23 -17.25 13.10
N GLY A 184 -0.81 -16.09 12.56
CA GLY A 184 -1.27 -14.76 12.96
C GLY A 184 -2.53 -14.26 12.23
N TYR A 185 -3.25 -15.11 11.48
CA TYR A 185 -4.36 -14.66 10.62
C TYR A 185 -5.51 -13.95 11.36
N PHE A 186 -5.74 -14.29 12.64
CA PHE A 186 -6.75 -13.63 13.47
C PHE A 186 -6.31 -12.28 14.05
N SER A 187 -5.04 -11.93 13.96
CA SER A 187 -4.56 -10.64 14.49
C SER A 187 -5.10 -9.44 13.70
N MET A 188 -5.49 -9.67 12.44
CA MET A 188 -6.15 -8.67 11.61
C MET A 188 -7.00 -9.36 10.53
N TYR A 189 -8.32 -9.33 10.66
CA TYR A 189 -9.24 -10.05 9.76
C TYR A 189 -10.62 -9.40 9.68
N LYS A 190 -11.27 -9.55 8.53
CA LYS A 190 -12.68 -9.19 8.33
C LYS A 190 -13.52 -10.45 8.42
N LYS A 191 -14.32 -10.56 9.49
CA LYS A 191 -15.04 -11.78 9.80
C LYS A 191 -16.16 -12.10 8.81
N TYR A 192 -16.93 -11.07 8.40
CA TYR A 192 -18.13 -11.24 7.61
C TYR A 192 -17.92 -10.88 6.13
N GLY A 193 -18.77 -11.43 5.26
CA GLY A 193 -18.74 -11.20 3.80
C GLY A 193 -18.03 -12.28 3.00
N GLY A 194 -17.38 -13.26 3.66
CA GLY A 194 -16.82 -14.45 3.02
C GLY A 194 -17.69 -15.68 3.26
N TYR A 195 -17.34 -16.83 2.67
CA TYR A 195 -18.12 -18.06 2.79
C TYR A 195 -18.16 -18.65 4.19
N ALA A 196 -17.16 -18.38 5.04
CA ALA A 196 -17.17 -18.84 6.44
C ALA A 196 -18.27 -18.16 7.26
N TYR A 197 -18.57 -16.90 6.96
CA TYR A 197 -19.59 -16.10 7.63
C TYR A 197 -20.28 -15.22 6.58
N PRO A 198 -21.22 -15.76 5.79
CA PRO A 198 -21.81 -15.05 4.64
C PRO A 198 -22.83 -13.97 5.03
N SER A 199 -23.39 -14.00 6.24
CA SER A 199 -24.36 -13.01 6.68
C SER A 199 -23.71 -11.68 7.01
N HIS A 200 -24.32 -10.59 6.57
CA HIS A 200 -23.95 -9.24 6.99
C HIS A 200 -24.51 -8.99 8.39
N SER A 201 -23.65 -8.89 9.39
CA SER A 201 -24.04 -8.31 10.66
C SER A 201 -23.75 -6.81 10.64
N SER A 202 -24.41 -6.06 11.50
CA SER A 202 -24.10 -4.64 11.76
C SER A 202 -22.67 -4.42 12.31
N GLN A 203 -21.91 -5.48 12.53
CA GLN A 203 -20.53 -5.48 13.03
C GLN A 203 -19.55 -5.97 11.95
N ASN A 204 -19.58 -5.36 10.77
CA ASN A 204 -18.76 -5.77 9.63
C ASN A 204 -17.42 -5.01 9.53
N SER A 205 -16.91 -4.52 10.65
CA SER A 205 -15.58 -3.89 10.72
C SER A 205 -14.44 -4.89 10.56
N LEU A 206 -13.31 -4.42 10.10
CA LEU A 206 -12.06 -5.15 10.15
C LEU A 206 -11.61 -5.24 11.62
N ASN A 207 -11.47 -6.47 12.15
CA ASN A 207 -10.94 -6.68 13.49
C ASN A 207 -9.42 -6.55 13.45
N MET A 208 -8.85 -5.80 14.39
CA MET A 208 -7.41 -5.60 14.48
C MET A 208 -6.94 -5.66 15.94
N ASN A 209 -6.05 -6.59 16.25
CA ASN A 209 -5.32 -6.64 17.51
C ASN A 209 -4.05 -5.78 17.39
N GLY A 210 -4.17 -4.49 17.71
CA GLY A 210 -3.08 -3.53 17.57
C GLY A 210 -1.78 -3.93 18.29
N PRO A 211 -1.81 -4.39 19.55
CA PRO A 211 -0.61 -4.90 20.24
C PRO A 211 0.09 -6.05 19.52
N GLU A 212 -0.64 -7.04 19.02
CA GLU A 212 -0.04 -8.17 18.28
C GLU A 212 0.58 -7.70 16.96
N ILE A 213 -0.12 -6.84 16.21
CA ILE A 213 0.42 -6.27 14.97
C ILE A 213 1.69 -5.45 15.25
N PHE A 214 1.72 -4.68 16.34
CA PHE A 214 2.91 -3.95 16.75
C PHE A 214 4.09 -4.90 17.06
N LEU A 215 3.87 -5.91 17.90
CA LEU A 215 4.90 -6.90 18.28
C LEU A 215 5.42 -7.66 17.05
N PHE A 216 4.53 -8.11 16.17
CA PHE A 216 4.90 -8.72 14.90
C PHE A 216 5.82 -7.78 14.10
N THR A 217 5.42 -6.52 13.95
CA THR A 217 6.13 -5.55 13.12
C THR A 217 7.55 -5.29 13.63
N ILE A 218 7.73 -5.05 14.93
CA ILE A 218 9.06 -4.77 15.50
C ILE A 218 9.98 -6.00 15.54
N ARG A 219 9.42 -7.20 15.47
CA ARG A 219 10.17 -8.46 15.39
C ARG A 219 10.58 -8.77 13.95
N GLU A 220 9.62 -8.77 13.01
CA GLU A 220 9.84 -9.31 11.67
C GLU A 220 10.45 -8.28 10.70
N ILE A 221 10.06 -7.01 10.77
CA ILE A 221 10.49 -6.06 9.75
C ILE A 221 11.97 -5.70 9.82
N PRO A 222 12.61 -5.53 11.00
CA PRO A 222 14.06 -5.40 11.07
C PRO A 222 14.81 -6.63 10.52
N ASN A 223 14.27 -7.83 10.71
CA ASN A 223 14.85 -9.06 10.17
C ASN A 223 14.70 -9.11 8.63
N LEU A 224 13.52 -8.74 8.11
CA LEU A 224 13.26 -8.62 6.68
C LEU A 224 14.25 -7.66 6.00
N VAL A 225 14.46 -6.47 6.60
CA VAL A 225 15.42 -5.49 6.08
C VAL A 225 16.83 -6.09 6.00
N LYS A 226 17.30 -6.74 7.08
CA LYS A 226 18.62 -7.40 7.09
C LYS A 226 18.73 -8.50 6.04
N GLN A 227 17.69 -9.32 5.89
CA GLN A 227 17.65 -10.38 4.85
C GLN A 227 17.66 -9.77 3.44
N THR A 228 16.92 -8.70 3.21
CA THR A 228 16.87 -8.00 1.92
C THR A 228 18.23 -7.42 1.56
N LEU A 229 18.90 -6.77 2.50
CA LEU A 229 20.26 -6.23 2.30
C LEU A 229 21.25 -7.37 1.99
N LYS A 230 21.25 -8.43 2.79
CA LYS A 230 22.12 -9.60 2.59
C LYS A 230 21.91 -10.24 1.21
N ALA A 231 20.66 -10.45 0.81
CA ALA A 231 20.33 -11.08 -0.48
C ALA A 231 20.79 -10.24 -1.69
N ASN A 232 20.95 -8.93 -1.49
CA ASN A 232 21.38 -7.98 -2.52
C ASN A 232 22.85 -7.52 -2.36
N ASN A 233 23.62 -8.16 -1.46
CA ASN A 233 25.02 -7.81 -1.15
C ASN A 233 25.24 -6.32 -0.81
N LEU A 234 24.33 -5.76 0.00
CA LEU A 234 24.32 -4.37 0.44
C LEU A 234 24.29 -4.28 1.98
N ASN A 235 24.74 -3.14 2.50
CA ASN A 235 24.65 -2.75 3.90
C ASN A 235 23.63 -1.61 4.09
N LEU A 236 23.31 -1.28 5.34
CA LEU A 236 22.40 -0.16 5.66
C LEU A 236 22.89 1.18 5.09
N ASP A 237 24.20 1.42 5.12
CA ASP A 237 24.80 2.66 4.66
C ASP A 237 24.70 2.85 3.14
N ASP A 238 24.56 1.75 2.38
CA ASP A 238 24.37 1.77 0.92
C ASP A 238 22.98 2.25 0.51
N ILE A 239 22.04 2.38 1.48
CA ILE A 239 20.66 2.80 1.25
C ILE A 239 20.53 4.29 1.53
N ASP A 240 20.02 5.02 0.53
CA ASP A 240 19.79 6.45 0.64
C ASP A 240 18.51 6.74 1.42
N TYR A 241 17.42 6.01 1.14
CA TYR A 241 16.12 6.18 1.79
C TYR A 241 15.41 4.87 2.09
N PHE A 242 14.58 4.90 3.13
CA PHE A 242 13.69 3.81 3.55
C PHE A 242 12.25 4.25 3.45
N VAL A 243 11.43 3.51 2.69
CA VAL A 243 9.99 3.73 2.55
C VAL A 243 9.26 2.49 3.08
N PHE A 244 8.87 2.53 4.34
CA PHE A 244 8.06 1.49 4.96
C PHE A 244 6.57 1.70 4.65
N HIS A 245 5.77 0.65 4.72
CA HIS A 245 4.32 0.77 4.78
C HIS A 245 3.93 1.81 5.84
N GLN A 246 3.16 2.82 5.44
CA GLN A 246 2.76 3.95 6.29
C GLN A 246 1.59 3.54 7.22
N ALA A 247 1.86 2.63 8.17
CA ALA A 247 0.85 2.09 9.08
C ALA A 247 0.38 3.12 10.11
N ASN A 248 1.30 3.66 10.89
CA ASN A 248 1.19 4.81 11.79
C ASN A 248 2.59 5.26 12.19
N LEU A 249 2.70 6.50 12.71
CA LEU A 249 4.00 7.10 13.04
C LEU A 249 4.76 6.31 14.12
N LEU A 250 4.07 5.75 15.12
CA LEU A 250 4.71 5.00 16.20
C LEU A 250 5.39 3.73 15.69
N ILE A 251 4.74 3.01 14.77
CA ILE A 251 5.32 1.82 14.13
C ILE A 251 6.53 2.20 13.30
N LEU A 252 6.43 3.26 12.48
CA LEU A 252 7.54 3.72 11.65
C LEU A 252 8.77 4.11 12.49
N GLN A 253 8.55 4.85 13.57
CA GLN A 253 9.62 5.24 14.50
C GLN A 253 10.23 4.05 15.24
N ALA A 254 9.40 3.05 15.62
CA ALA A 254 9.87 1.84 16.28
C ALA A 254 10.75 1.00 15.35
N ILE A 255 10.39 0.86 14.07
CA ILE A 255 11.22 0.19 13.05
C ILE A 255 12.54 0.95 12.87
N ALA A 256 12.48 2.26 12.66
CA ALA A 256 13.67 3.10 12.48
C ALA A 256 14.63 2.99 13.66
N LYS A 257 14.12 3.05 14.90
CA LYS A 257 14.89 2.88 16.14
C LYS A 257 15.51 1.50 16.23
N SER A 258 14.77 0.42 15.93
CA SER A 258 15.26 -0.96 15.98
C SER A 258 16.40 -1.20 15.00
N LEU A 259 16.36 -0.57 13.84
CA LEU A 259 17.39 -0.63 12.80
C LEU A 259 18.50 0.40 12.99
N LYS A 260 18.38 1.30 13.99
CA LYS A 260 19.28 2.42 14.24
C LYS A 260 19.45 3.33 13.01
N LEU A 261 18.36 3.56 12.27
CA LEU A 261 18.36 4.41 11.09
C LEU A 261 18.44 5.89 11.49
N ASP A 262 19.11 6.69 10.68
CA ASP A 262 18.94 8.14 10.70
C ASP A 262 17.52 8.47 10.25
N ASN A 263 16.77 9.22 11.06
CA ASN A 263 15.40 9.63 10.76
C ASN A 263 15.29 10.45 9.46
N SER A 264 16.35 11.14 9.05
CA SER A 264 16.40 11.87 7.77
C SER A 264 16.37 10.95 6.54
N LYS A 265 16.74 9.68 6.69
CA LYS A 265 16.67 8.66 5.65
C LYS A 265 15.33 7.93 5.60
N VAL A 266 14.41 8.12 6.56
CA VAL A 266 13.10 7.46 6.59
C VAL A 266 12.03 8.40 6.06
N ILE A 267 11.28 7.94 5.08
CA ILE A 267 10.16 8.71 4.53
C ILE A 267 8.93 8.53 5.41
N TYR A 268 8.47 9.62 6.00
CA TYR A 268 7.25 9.74 6.78
C TYR A 268 6.24 10.56 5.96
N ASP A 269 5.30 9.91 5.28
CA ASP A 269 4.29 10.55 4.42
C ASP A 269 2.86 10.36 4.95
N ILE A 270 2.74 9.92 6.21
CA ILE A 270 1.45 9.52 6.78
C ILE A 270 0.58 10.69 7.24
N GLU A 271 1.18 11.84 7.58
CA GLU A 271 0.52 12.95 8.26
C GLU A 271 -0.73 13.46 7.51
N ASN A 272 -0.61 13.61 6.19
CA ASN A 272 -1.64 14.20 5.34
C ASN A 272 -2.34 13.20 4.40
N VAL A 273 -2.04 11.91 4.54
CA VAL A 273 -2.57 10.87 3.65
C VAL A 273 -3.30 9.79 4.45
N GLY A 274 -2.81 9.48 5.65
CA GLY A 274 -3.26 8.33 6.43
C GLY A 274 -2.71 7.01 5.90
N ASN A 275 -3.18 5.90 6.48
CA ASN A 275 -2.82 4.57 6.05
C ASN A 275 -3.69 4.15 4.86
N THR A 276 -3.12 4.12 3.67
CA THR A 276 -3.77 3.69 2.41
C THR A 276 -3.42 2.25 2.03
N SER A 277 -3.12 1.39 3.02
CA SER A 277 -2.84 -0.04 2.84
C SER A 277 -1.75 -0.31 1.78
N SER A 278 -2.07 -1.11 0.75
CA SER A 278 -1.16 -1.47 -0.35
C SER A 278 -0.60 -0.27 -1.12
N SER A 279 -1.35 0.83 -1.16
CA SER A 279 -0.98 2.05 -1.88
C SER A 279 -0.03 2.96 -1.11
N SER A 280 0.19 2.73 0.20
CA SER A 280 0.93 3.65 1.06
C SER A 280 2.41 3.81 0.66
N ILE A 281 3.08 2.72 0.29
CA ILE A 281 4.48 2.77 -0.18
C ILE A 281 4.60 3.52 -1.51
N PRO A 282 3.87 3.15 -2.58
CA PRO A 282 4.01 3.84 -3.85
C PRO A 282 3.57 5.30 -3.80
N ILE A 283 2.56 5.66 -2.99
CA ILE A 283 2.18 7.06 -2.78
C ILE A 283 3.33 7.83 -2.12
N ALA A 284 3.86 7.35 -0.99
CA ALA A 284 4.97 7.97 -0.29
C ALA A 284 6.21 8.13 -1.19
N LEU A 285 6.53 7.08 -1.97
CA LEU A 285 7.63 7.10 -2.93
C LEU A 285 7.43 8.17 -4.02
N LYS A 286 6.24 8.24 -4.65
CA LYS A 286 5.96 9.23 -5.68
C LYS A 286 5.97 10.66 -5.14
N ARG A 287 5.45 10.88 -3.94
CA ARG A 287 5.47 12.20 -3.29
C ARG A 287 6.90 12.64 -2.95
N ALA A 288 7.75 11.71 -2.47
CA ALA A 288 9.16 11.97 -2.22
C ALA A 288 9.97 12.22 -3.51
N LEU A 289 9.57 11.63 -4.63
CA LEU A 289 10.11 11.95 -5.96
C LEU A 289 9.68 13.35 -6.43
N ASN A 290 8.40 13.68 -6.28
CA ASN A 290 7.84 14.95 -6.72
C ASN A 290 8.42 16.16 -5.96
N ASN A 291 8.75 16.00 -4.67
CA ASN A 291 9.37 17.06 -3.86
C ASN A 291 10.89 17.05 -3.89
N ASN A 292 11.51 16.21 -4.74
CA ASN A 292 12.96 16.05 -4.90
C ASN A 292 13.72 15.57 -3.64
N THR A 293 13.04 14.97 -2.66
CA THR A 293 13.71 14.27 -1.54
C THR A 293 14.42 13.03 -2.08
N ILE A 294 13.73 12.20 -2.85
CA ILE A 294 14.33 11.07 -3.56
C ILE A 294 14.66 11.51 -4.99
N LYS A 295 15.87 11.18 -5.46
CA LYS A 295 16.40 11.63 -6.76
C LYS A 295 16.85 10.44 -7.62
N PRO A 296 17.00 10.61 -8.95
CA PRO A 296 17.62 9.60 -9.81
C PRO A 296 18.97 9.13 -9.27
N GLY A 297 19.19 7.83 -9.26
CA GLY A 297 20.38 7.15 -8.76
C GLY A 297 20.29 6.73 -7.30
N HIS A 298 19.35 7.26 -6.50
CA HIS A 298 19.17 6.82 -5.12
C HIS A 298 18.71 5.36 -5.03
N LYS A 299 19.25 4.63 -4.07
CA LYS A 299 18.80 3.30 -3.67
C LYS A 299 17.78 3.43 -2.54
N VAL A 300 16.56 3.01 -2.80
CA VAL A 300 15.44 3.10 -1.87
C VAL A 300 15.02 1.71 -1.43
N LEU A 301 15.14 1.40 -0.14
CA LEU A 301 14.58 0.17 0.41
C LEU A 301 13.10 0.39 0.72
N ILE A 302 12.25 -0.43 0.13
CA ILE A 302 10.81 -0.46 0.43
C ILE A 302 10.47 -1.72 1.21
N ALA A 303 9.56 -1.63 2.21
CA ALA A 303 9.07 -2.78 2.95
C ALA A 303 7.60 -2.63 3.33
N GLY A 304 6.78 -3.57 2.85
CA GLY A 304 5.36 -3.70 3.15
C GLY A 304 5.10 -4.85 4.13
N PHE A 305 4.11 -4.68 5.01
CA PHE A 305 3.76 -5.66 6.03
C PHE A 305 2.34 -5.44 6.55
N GLY A 306 1.68 -6.50 6.99
CA GLY A 306 0.33 -6.42 7.54
C GLY A 306 -0.43 -7.74 7.57
N ILE A 307 -1.70 -7.65 7.17
CA ILE A 307 -2.63 -8.79 7.13
C ILE A 307 -1.99 -10.02 6.49
N GLY A 308 -2.24 -11.21 7.16
CA GLY A 308 -1.78 -12.51 6.72
C GLY A 308 -1.41 -13.39 7.93
N LEU A 309 -0.39 -13.11 8.72
CA LEU A 309 0.56 -11.99 8.55
C LEU A 309 1.47 -12.20 7.34
N ALA A 310 1.73 -11.13 6.61
CA ALA A 310 2.59 -11.19 5.43
C ALA A 310 3.50 -9.95 5.36
N TRP A 311 4.70 -10.13 4.81
CA TRP A 311 5.67 -9.05 4.63
C TRP A 311 6.52 -9.25 3.38
N SER A 312 6.98 -8.15 2.81
CA SER A 312 7.84 -8.17 1.63
C SER A 312 8.71 -6.93 1.56
N ALA A 313 9.92 -7.06 1.06
CA ALA A 313 10.82 -5.93 0.85
C ALA A 313 11.70 -6.12 -0.37
N THR A 314 12.14 -5.00 -0.93
CA THR A 314 13.16 -4.94 -1.97
C THR A 314 13.87 -3.60 -1.96
N ILE A 315 14.90 -3.45 -2.79
CA ILE A 315 15.60 -2.20 -3.03
C ILE A 315 15.33 -1.78 -4.47
N ILE A 316 15.00 -0.51 -4.66
CA ILE A 316 14.74 0.07 -5.98
C ILE A 316 15.79 1.14 -6.24
N THR A 317 16.50 1.05 -7.36
CA THR A 317 17.34 2.14 -7.86
C THR A 317 16.48 3.07 -8.71
N ILE A 318 16.40 4.33 -8.32
CA ILE A 318 15.53 5.32 -8.98
C ILE A 318 16.10 5.76 -10.33
#